data_1032f1492a70fd43441657364b4e6a17
#
_entry.id   1032f1492a70fd43441657364b4e6a17
#
_cell.length_a   1.000
_cell.length_b   1.000
_cell.length_c   1.000
_cell.angle_alpha   90.00
_cell.angle_beta   90.00
_cell.angle_gamma   90.00
#
_symmetry.space_group_name_H-M   'P 1'
#
loop_
_entity.id
_entity.type
_entity.pdbx_description
1 polymer ?
#
loop_
_entity_poly.entity_id
_entity_poly.type
_entity_poly.pdbx_seq_one_letter_code
_entity_poly.pdbx_strand_id
1 'polypeptide(L)'
;APLFPELLKKGKRMCVPVFDRSLKLYYPSEIRNFESDLEPGWFGILEPKPAERRPVATADFDAIFLPGLAFDRQGNRLGYGRGYFDRLCRGTRAFKIALAYQFQIVDRVEATPSDVPVHMIITEKEVVECPKL
;
A
#
# COMPACT_ATOMS: atom_id res chain seq x y z
N ALA A 1 10.32 10.36 -8.10
CA ALA A 1 10.32 9.60 -9.33
C ALA A 1 8.91 9.14 -9.68
N PRO A 2 8.53 9.26 -10.93
CA PRO A 2 7.15 8.97 -11.33
C PRO A 2 6.91 7.48 -11.53
N LEU A 3 7.01 6.70 -10.45
CA LEU A 3 6.81 5.25 -10.51
C LEU A 3 5.41 4.88 -11.06
N PHE A 4 4.37 5.51 -10.53
CA PHE A 4 3.01 5.16 -10.92
C PHE A 4 2.69 5.51 -12.37
N PRO A 5 3.02 6.72 -12.87
CA PRO A 5 2.85 7.00 -14.28
C PRO A 5 3.63 6.04 -15.20
N GLU A 6 4.84 5.64 -14.81
CA GLU A 6 5.63 4.68 -15.59
C GLU A 6 4.96 3.31 -15.66
N LEU A 7 4.40 2.83 -14.56
CA LEU A 7 3.70 1.56 -14.54
C LEU A 7 2.45 1.58 -15.41
N LEU A 8 1.70 2.68 -15.39
CA LEU A 8 0.54 2.85 -16.28
C LEU A 8 0.95 2.82 -17.74
N LYS A 9 2.04 3.48 -18.11
CA LYS A 9 2.57 3.45 -19.48
C LYS A 9 2.95 2.05 -19.94
N LYS A 10 3.38 1.20 -19.02
CA LYS A 10 3.73 -0.20 -19.31
C LYS A 10 2.52 -1.13 -19.31
N GLY A 11 1.32 -0.60 -19.24
CA GLY A 11 0.09 -1.39 -19.28
C GLY A 11 -0.29 -2.04 -17.95
N LYS A 12 0.35 -1.63 -16.84
CA LYS A 12 -0.01 -2.14 -15.52
C LYS A 12 -1.28 -1.44 -15.02
N ARG A 13 -2.15 -2.20 -14.39
CA ARG A 13 -3.32 -1.63 -13.72
C ARG A 13 -2.89 -1.12 -12.35
N MET A 14 -3.33 0.08 -12.01
CA MET A 14 -2.94 0.75 -10.76
C MET A 14 -4.18 1.11 -9.96
N CYS A 15 -4.09 0.89 -8.65
CA CYS A 15 -5.14 1.29 -7.72
C CYS A 15 -4.54 2.10 -6.58
N VAL A 16 -5.33 3.01 -6.06
CA VAL A 16 -5.00 3.76 -4.83
C VAL A 16 -6.09 3.55 -3.80
N PRO A 17 -5.78 3.63 -2.50
CA PRO A 17 -6.81 3.49 -1.48
C PRO A 17 -7.70 4.72 -1.42
N VAL A 18 -9.00 4.50 -1.28
CA VAL A 18 -10.00 5.52 -1.02
C VAL A 18 -10.66 5.22 0.31
N PHE A 19 -10.81 6.24 1.15
CA PHE A 19 -11.49 6.07 2.42
C PHE A 19 -13.00 6.31 2.23
N ASP A 20 -13.78 5.29 2.49
CA ASP A 20 -15.23 5.40 2.50
C ASP A 20 -15.68 5.86 3.89
N ARG A 21 -16.20 7.08 3.96
CA ARG A 21 -16.61 7.70 5.22
C ARG A 21 -17.81 7.01 5.87
N SER A 22 -18.70 6.45 5.05
CA SER A 22 -19.91 5.80 5.55
C SER A 22 -19.60 4.44 6.19
N LEU A 23 -18.67 3.69 5.57
CA LEU A 23 -18.27 2.37 6.05
C LEU A 23 -17.06 2.42 6.97
N LYS A 24 -16.36 3.56 7.04
CA LYS A 24 -15.09 3.76 7.76
C LYS A 24 -14.04 2.73 7.36
N LEU A 25 -13.97 2.43 6.08
CA LEU A 25 -13.05 1.46 5.50
C LEU A 25 -12.37 2.05 4.28
N TYR A 26 -11.13 1.61 4.03
CA TYR A 26 -10.47 1.84 2.76
C TYR A 26 -10.88 0.79 1.75
N TYR A 27 -11.01 1.20 0.50
CA TYR A 27 -11.13 0.28 -0.62
C TYR A 27 -10.21 0.74 -1.74
N PRO A 28 -9.70 -0.19 -2.58
CA PRO A 28 -8.87 0.19 -3.71
C PRO A 28 -9.72 0.68 -4.88
N SER A 29 -9.27 1.76 -5.50
CA SER A 29 -9.91 2.34 -6.68
C SER A 29 -8.91 2.40 -7.82
N GLU A 30 -9.29 1.90 -8.99
CA GLU A 30 -8.42 1.88 -10.15
C GLU A 30 -8.23 3.28 -10.74
N ILE A 31 -6.97 3.61 -11.06
CA ILE A 31 -6.61 4.83 -11.76
C ILE A 31 -6.31 4.46 -13.21
N ARG A 32 -6.90 5.19 -14.16
CA ARG A 32 -6.62 5.04 -15.58
C ARG A 32 -5.78 6.17 -16.13
N ASN A 33 -5.95 7.38 -15.58
CA ASN A 33 -5.16 8.55 -15.94
C ASN A 33 -4.72 9.25 -14.66
N PHE A 34 -3.41 9.32 -14.46
CA PHE A 34 -2.85 9.87 -13.23
C PHE A 34 -3.19 11.36 -13.04
N GLU A 35 -3.26 12.14 -14.14
CA GLU A 35 -3.52 13.58 -14.05
C GLU A 35 -4.99 13.90 -13.90
N SER A 36 -5.87 13.21 -14.65
CA SER A 36 -7.28 13.55 -14.70
C SER A 36 -8.14 12.86 -13.64
N ASP A 37 -7.72 11.71 -13.12
CA ASP A 37 -8.52 10.93 -12.18
C ASP A 37 -8.34 11.37 -10.73
N LEU A 38 -7.27 12.10 -10.42
CA LEU A 38 -6.90 12.49 -9.06
C LEU A 38 -7.09 13.96 -8.81
N GLU A 39 -7.39 14.30 -7.56
CA GLU A 39 -7.46 15.67 -7.08
C GLU A 39 -6.88 15.76 -5.67
N PRO A 40 -6.43 16.93 -5.20
CA PRO A 40 -6.02 17.09 -3.82
C PRO A 40 -7.17 16.84 -2.85
N GLY A 41 -6.94 15.94 -1.90
CA GLY A 41 -7.87 15.64 -0.84
C GLY A 41 -7.39 16.19 0.50
N TRP A 42 -7.62 15.44 1.57
CA TRP A 42 -7.18 15.82 2.91
C TRP A 42 -5.66 16.00 2.96
N PHE A 43 -5.20 17.10 3.57
CA PHE A 43 -3.78 17.43 3.71
C PHE A 43 -3.04 17.50 2.37
N GLY A 44 -3.74 17.78 1.27
CA GLY A 44 -3.12 17.82 -0.05
C GLY A 44 -2.75 16.47 -0.65
N ILE A 45 -3.12 15.37 0.01
CA ILE A 45 -2.88 14.03 -0.52
C ILE A 45 -3.81 13.80 -1.72
N LEU A 46 -3.25 13.32 -2.83
CA LEU A 46 -4.02 13.05 -4.02
C LEU A 46 -4.95 11.86 -3.79
N GLU A 47 -6.20 12.03 -4.18
CA GLU A 47 -7.21 10.96 -4.12
C GLU A 47 -8.08 10.98 -5.37
N PRO A 48 -8.71 9.86 -5.72
CA PRO A 48 -9.60 9.82 -6.89
C PRO A 48 -10.77 10.78 -6.75
N LYS A 49 -11.05 11.50 -7.83
CA LYS A 49 -12.26 12.31 -7.92
C LYS A 49 -13.48 11.42 -7.72
N PRO A 50 -14.55 11.89 -7.05
CA PRO A 50 -15.74 11.05 -6.83
C PRO A 50 -16.29 10.40 -8.09
N ALA A 51 -16.30 11.13 -9.22
CA ALA A 51 -16.79 10.60 -10.49
C ALA A 51 -15.85 9.56 -11.13
N GLU A 52 -14.60 9.48 -10.67
CA GLU A 52 -13.56 8.60 -11.23
C GLU A 52 -13.22 7.43 -10.30
N ARG A 53 -14.06 7.14 -9.33
CA ARG A 53 -13.85 6.02 -8.42
C ARG A 53 -14.31 4.72 -9.06
N ARG A 54 -13.38 3.74 -9.11
CA ARG A 54 -13.59 2.43 -9.72
C ARG A 54 -13.11 1.35 -8.76
N PRO A 55 -13.97 0.90 -7.82
CA PRO A 55 -13.59 -0.11 -6.84
C PRO A 55 -13.10 -1.41 -7.48
N VAL A 56 -12.06 -2.00 -6.93
CA VAL A 56 -11.47 -3.26 -7.40
C VAL A 56 -11.32 -4.19 -6.20
N ALA A 57 -11.58 -5.49 -6.42
CA ALA A 57 -11.41 -6.48 -5.38
C ALA A 57 -9.91 -6.74 -5.13
N THR A 58 -9.51 -6.78 -3.85
CA THR A 58 -8.10 -7.01 -3.48
C THR A 58 -7.61 -8.40 -3.89
N ALA A 59 -8.50 -9.36 -4.08
CA ALA A 59 -8.14 -10.69 -4.54
C ALA A 59 -7.47 -10.70 -5.92
N ASP A 60 -7.71 -9.67 -6.73
CA ASP A 60 -7.18 -9.58 -8.10
C ASP A 60 -5.81 -8.93 -8.18
N PHE A 61 -5.22 -8.53 -7.06
CA PHE A 61 -3.94 -7.83 -7.07
C PHE A 61 -2.77 -8.79 -7.19
N ASP A 62 -1.77 -8.40 -7.98
CA ASP A 62 -0.48 -9.10 -8.05
C ASP A 62 0.48 -8.58 -6.99
N ALA A 63 0.46 -7.28 -6.72
CA ALA A 63 1.34 -6.63 -5.74
C ALA A 63 0.63 -5.49 -5.04
N ILE A 64 1.02 -5.26 -3.80
CA ILE A 64 0.54 -4.13 -2.98
C ILE A 64 1.75 -3.44 -2.37
N PHE A 65 1.81 -2.12 -2.53
CA PHE A 65 2.80 -1.28 -1.86
C PHE A 65 2.18 -0.74 -0.57
N LEU A 66 2.86 -0.98 0.55
CA LEU A 66 2.35 -0.63 1.87
C LEU A 66 3.19 0.46 2.53
N PRO A 67 2.56 1.48 3.11
CA PRO A 67 3.25 2.44 3.95
C PRO A 67 3.42 1.89 5.37
N GLY A 68 4.26 2.53 6.15
CA GLY A 68 4.40 2.23 7.56
C GLY A 68 5.33 3.20 8.26
N LEU A 69 5.31 3.16 9.57
CA LEU A 69 6.17 3.98 10.43
C LEU A 69 7.53 3.31 10.63
N ALA A 70 7.54 2.00 10.79
CA ALA A 70 8.76 1.21 10.99
C ALA A 70 8.56 -0.21 10.49
N PHE A 71 9.67 -0.85 10.16
CA PHE A 71 9.70 -2.22 9.65
C PHE A 71 10.88 -2.97 10.29
N ASP A 72 10.75 -4.28 10.44
CA ASP A 72 11.89 -5.12 10.75
C ASP A 72 12.21 -6.08 9.60
N ARG A 73 13.33 -6.76 9.67
CA ARG A 73 13.79 -7.63 8.58
C ARG A 73 13.00 -8.93 8.45
N GLN A 74 12.11 -9.20 9.41
CA GLN A 74 11.17 -10.31 9.34
C GLN A 74 9.91 -9.96 8.55
N GLY A 75 9.76 -8.69 8.18
CA GLY A 75 8.60 -8.21 7.45
C GLY A 75 7.51 -7.62 8.33
N ASN A 76 7.72 -7.51 9.63
CA ASN A 76 6.76 -6.90 10.53
C ASN A 76 6.70 -5.40 10.29
N ARG A 77 5.51 -4.85 10.35
CA ARG A 77 5.23 -3.46 10.04
C ARG A 77 4.51 -2.78 11.20
N LEU A 78 5.02 -1.62 11.60
CA LEU A 78 4.32 -0.73 12.52
C LEU A 78 3.50 0.26 11.68
N GLY A 79 2.18 0.15 11.76
CA GLY A 79 1.27 1.05 11.06
C GLY A 79 0.76 2.17 11.94
N TYR A 80 -0.31 2.81 11.48
CA TYR A 80 -0.87 3.99 12.16
C TYR A 80 -1.92 3.65 13.22
N GLY A 81 -2.04 2.37 13.60
CA GLY A 81 -2.85 1.94 14.74
C GLY A 81 -4.30 1.58 14.42
N ARG A 82 -4.77 1.74 13.20
CA ARG A 82 -6.17 1.48 12.84
C ARG A 82 -6.41 0.17 12.11
N GLY A 83 -5.36 -0.53 11.70
CA GLY A 83 -5.47 -1.83 11.04
C GLY A 83 -6.09 -1.81 9.64
N TYR A 84 -6.19 -0.67 8.98
CA TYR A 84 -6.82 -0.56 7.66
C TYR A 84 -6.08 -1.37 6.61
N PHE A 85 -4.75 -1.25 6.55
CA PHE A 85 -3.95 -1.96 5.56
C PHE A 85 -3.87 -3.46 5.87
N ASP A 86 -3.84 -3.84 7.14
CA ASP A 86 -3.87 -5.25 7.53
C ASP A 86 -5.18 -5.90 7.09
N ARG A 87 -6.30 -5.21 7.25
CA ARG A 87 -7.59 -5.69 6.75
C ARG A 87 -7.62 -5.81 5.24
N LEU A 88 -7.08 -4.82 4.55
CA LEU A 88 -7.00 -4.83 3.09
C LEU A 88 -6.17 -6.01 2.59
N CYS A 89 -5.09 -6.35 3.30
CA CYS A 89 -4.16 -7.39 2.91
C CYS A 89 -4.62 -8.80 3.24
N ARG A 90 -5.52 -8.99 4.19
CA ARG A 90 -5.94 -10.33 4.61
C ARG A 90 -6.67 -11.12 3.52
N GLY A 91 -7.37 -10.44 2.63
CA GLY A 91 -8.15 -11.09 1.57
C GLY A 91 -7.41 -11.30 0.27
N THR A 92 -6.09 -11.15 0.24
CA THR A 92 -5.34 -11.20 -1.00
C THR A 92 -4.06 -12.02 -0.87
N ARG A 93 -3.66 -12.65 -1.98
CA ARG A 93 -2.37 -13.34 -2.13
C ARG A 93 -1.32 -12.45 -2.78
N ALA A 94 -1.62 -11.18 -2.98
CA ALA A 94 -0.69 -10.25 -3.60
C ALA A 94 0.65 -10.20 -2.87
N PHE A 95 1.72 -10.01 -3.63
CA PHE A 95 3.05 -9.79 -3.09
C PHE A 95 3.11 -8.42 -2.42
N LYS A 96 3.49 -8.38 -1.15
CA LYS A 96 3.45 -7.16 -0.35
C LYS A 96 4.82 -6.54 -0.25
N ILE A 97 4.94 -5.29 -0.70
CA ILE A 97 6.20 -4.56 -0.78
C ILE A 97 6.07 -3.30 0.05
N ALA A 98 7.02 -3.07 0.95
CA ALA A 98 7.13 -1.81 1.67
C ALA A 98 8.15 -0.91 0.96
N LEU A 99 7.79 0.34 0.74
CA LEU A 99 8.73 1.38 0.32
C LEU A 99 9.04 2.21 1.56
N ALA A 100 10.31 2.25 1.97
CA ALA A 100 10.70 2.88 3.22
C ALA A 100 12.06 3.56 3.09
N TYR A 101 12.32 4.47 4.03
CA TYR A 101 13.68 4.96 4.21
C TYR A 101 14.46 3.99 5.09
N GLN A 102 15.77 3.94 4.89
CA GLN A 102 16.63 3.02 5.65
C GLN A 102 16.48 3.17 7.16
N PHE A 103 16.30 4.40 7.65
CA PHE A 103 16.13 4.64 9.08
C PHE A 103 14.85 4.05 9.65
N GLN A 104 13.89 3.68 8.80
CA GLN A 104 12.64 3.05 9.25
C GLN A 104 12.80 1.54 9.52
N ILE A 105 13.93 0.94 9.10
CA ILE A 105 14.22 -0.45 9.42
C ILE A 105 14.83 -0.49 10.82
N VAL A 106 14.14 -1.19 11.71
CA VAL A 106 14.51 -1.34 13.11
C VAL A 106 14.76 -2.81 13.45
N ASP A 107 15.35 -3.08 14.62
CA ASP A 107 15.70 -4.45 14.99
C ASP A 107 14.45 -5.32 15.17
N ARG A 108 13.41 -4.76 15.76
CA ARG A 108 12.19 -5.52 16.02
C ARG A 108 10.97 -4.60 16.06
N VAL A 109 9.93 -5.02 15.36
CA VAL A 109 8.59 -4.44 15.47
C VAL A 109 7.70 -5.48 16.13
N GLU A 110 6.98 -5.08 17.17
CA GLU A 110 6.02 -5.97 17.79
C GLU A 110 4.83 -6.19 16.87
N ALA A 111 4.52 -7.45 16.60
CA ALA A 111 3.43 -7.84 15.74
C ALA A 111 2.40 -8.64 16.52
N THR A 112 1.13 -8.45 16.15
CA THR A 112 0.04 -9.27 16.66
C THR A 112 -0.30 -10.36 15.65
N PRO A 113 -1.01 -11.44 16.03
CA PRO A 113 -1.42 -12.46 15.08
C PRO A 113 -2.30 -11.95 13.94
N SER A 114 -2.95 -10.78 14.11
CA SER A 114 -3.80 -10.19 13.08
C SER A 114 -3.03 -9.31 12.09
N ASP A 115 -1.77 -8.97 12.39
CA ASP A 115 -0.95 -8.18 11.50
C ASP A 115 -0.47 -8.99 10.30
N VAL A 116 -0.43 -8.37 9.13
CA VAL A 116 0.01 -9.02 7.89
C VAL A 116 1.42 -8.53 7.56
N PRO A 117 2.44 -9.41 7.56
CA PRO A 117 3.80 -8.99 7.25
C PRO A 117 3.99 -8.71 5.77
N VAL A 118 5.02 -7.92 5.45
CA VAL A 118 5.43 -7.69 4.07
C VAL A 118 6.43 -8.77 3.62
N HIS A 119 6.51 -8.98 2.31
CA HIS A 119 7.43 -9.95 1.72
C HIS A 119 8.77 -9.31 1.38
N MET A 120 8.79 -8.01 1.15
CA MET A 120 9.97 -7.29 0.70
C MET A 120 9.92 -5.84 1.20
N ILE A 121 11.09 -5.30 1.55
CA ILE A 121 11.25 -3.89 1.88
C ILE A 121 12.27 -3.30 0.92
N ILE A 122 11.92 -2.20 0.26
CA ILE A 122 12.83 -1.48 -0.63
C ILE A 122 13.13 -0.12 -0.01
N THR A 123 14.41 0.14 0.22
CA THR A 123 14.87 1.43 0.73
C THR A 123 15.81 2.09 -0.28
N GLU A 124 16.26 3.30 0.04
CA GLU A 124 17.26 3.99 -0.77
C GLU A 124 18.64 3.31 -0.75
N LYS A 125 18.85 2.33 0.15
CA LYS A 125 20.14 1.66 0.32
C LYS A 125 20.14 0.18 0.02
N GLU A 126 19.00 -0.50 0.16
CA GLU A 126 18.96 -1.96 0.02
C GLU A 126 17.58 -2.47 -0.32
N VAL A 127 17.54 -3.71 -0.78
CA VAL A 127 16.31 -4.50 -0.91
C VAL A 127 16.39 -5.63 0.11
N VAL A 128 15.42 -5.69 1.01
CA VAL A 128 15.35 -6.73 2.04
C VAL A 128 14.28 -7.73 1.64
N GLU A 129 14.68 -8.97 1.41
CA GLU A 129 13.73 -10.06 1.21
C GLU A 129 13.39 -10.65 2.58
N CYS A 130 12.11 -10.60 2.93
CA CYS A 130 11.65 -11.05 4.24
C CYS A 130 11.33 -12.55 4.20
N PRO A 131 11.51 -13.28 5.32
CA PRO A 131 11.19 -14.70 5.35
C PRO A 131 9.74 -14.97 5.02
N LYS A 132 9.48 -16.07 4.32
CA LYS A 132 8.11 -16.54 4.09
C LYS A 132 7.57 -17.11 5.39
N LEU A 133 6.39 -16.67 5.73
CA LEU A 133 5.66 -17.20 6.89
C LEU A 133 4.69 -18.28 6.46
#